data_b70efa09b5980b9936e1ab2b6905ace1
#
_entry.id   b70efa09b5980b9936e1ab2b6905ace1
#
_cell.length_a   1.000
_cell.length_b   1.000
_cell.length_c   1.000
_cell.angle_alpha   90.00
_cell.angle_beta   90.00
_cell.angle_gamma   90.00
#
_symmetry.space_group_name_H-M   'P 1'
#
loop_
_entity.id
_entity.type
_entity.pdbx_description
1 polymer ?
#
loop_
_entity_poly.entity_id
_entity_poly.type
_entity_poly.pdbx_seq_one_letter_code
_entity_poly.pdbx_strand_id
1 'polypeptide(L)'
;MDTKKLRQKILDLAIRGKLVPQDPNDEPASVLLERIKEEKERLIKEGKIKKSKKTVSSDTYHYENKYLPKGWTICSLDDLATFGGGKTPSMDNRKYWNNAKHLWITSKDMKFAHIADSLLKISDAALDQMTIYGKGTLLIVTRSGILRHTFPIAILDTEATVNQDVKAISCVLSHIHTYLYYVIKAQEQVILKDYHKDGTTVDSIDFDKFKKLIVPLPPLSEQYRIVEEIEHWFALIDQIEQGKTDLQTTIKQIKGKILDLAIHGKLVPQNPNDEPAIELLKRINPDFTPCDNGHSGKLPYEIPKTWVWCSHNSI
;
A
#
# COMPACT_ATOMS: atom_id res chain seq x y z
N MET A 1 4.56 -12.33 14.35
CA MET A 1 3.18 -11.82 14.14
C MET A 1 3.07 -11.39 12.69
N ASP A 2 2.06 -11.84 11.98
CA ASP A 2 1.78 -11.48 10.58
C ASP A 2 0.82 -10.27 10.56
N THR A 3 1.42 -9.09 10.40
CA THR A 3 0.70 -7.81 10.42
C THR A 3 -0.25 -7.65 9.23
N LYS A 4 0.09 -8.25 8.07
CA LYS A 4 -0.78 -8.25 6.90
C LYS A 4 -2.09 -9.00 7.17
N LYS A 5 -1.99 -10.20 7.77
CA LYS A 5 -3.18 -10.97 8.17
C LYS A 5 -4.00 -10.25 9.23
N LEU A 6 -3.34 -9.54 10.16
CA LEU A 6 -4.03 -8.77 11.18
C LEU A 6 -4.83 -7.62 10.57
N ARG A 7 -4.24 -6.83 9.64
CA ARG A 7 -4.96 -5.78 8.91
C ARG A 7 -6.17 -6.35 8.16
N GLN A 8 -5.99 -7.47 7.45
CA GLN A 8 -7.10 -8.12 6.76
C GLN A 8 -8.22 -8.54 7.72
N LYS A 9 -7.86 -9.08 8.90
CA LYS A 9 -8.86 -9.47 9.91
C LYS A 9 -9.67 -8.29 10.44
N ILE A 10 -9.02 -7.14 10.66
CA ILE A 10 -9.70 -5.91 11.08
C ILE A 10 -10.69 -5.45 10.00
N LEU A 11 -10.26 -5.44 8.74
CA LEU A 11 -11.13 -5.10 7.61
C LEU A 11 -12.31 -6.07 7.47
N ASP A 12 -12.08 -7.37 7.65
CA ASP A 12 -13.15 -8.39 7.62
C ASP A 12 -14.19 -8.19 8.74
N LEU A 13 -13.74 -7.80 9.94
CA LEU A 13 -14.63 -7.46 11.05
C LEU A 13 -15.43 -6.20 10.75
N ALA A 14 -14.80 -5.19 10.15
CA ALA A 14 -15.44 -3.93 9.77
C ALA A 14 -16.60 -4.14 8.80
N ILE A 15 -16.37 -4.84 7.68
CA ILE A 15 -17.42 -5.05 6.66
C ILE A 15 -18.53 -6.03 7.08
N ARG A 16 -18.34 -6.74 8.20
CA ARG A 16 -19.34 -7.64 8.81
C ARG A 16 -20.08 -6.99 9.98
N GLY A 17 -19.81 -5.71 10.30
CA GLY A 17 -20.40 -5.00 11.43
C GLY A 17 -20.02 -5.59 12.79
N LYS A 18 -18.79 -6.09 12.93
CA LYS A 18 -18.25 -6.71 14.18
C LYS A 18 -17.08 -5.94 14.77
N LEU A 19 -16.69 -4.82 14.16
CA LEU A 19 -15.56 -4.03 14.63
C LEU A 19 -15.96 -3.02 15.70
N VAL A 20 -17.12 -2.40 15.54
CA VAL A 20 -17.68 -1.42 16.48
C VAL A 20 -19.08 -1.84 16.94
N PRO A 21 -19.56 -1.40 18.11
CA PRO A 21 -20.92 -1.63 18.54
C PRO A 21 -21.92 -0.88 17.66
N GLN A 22 -23.08 -1.48 17.37
CA GLN A 22 -24.18 -0.81 16.71
C GLN A 22 -24.92 0.09 17.71
N ASP A 23 -25.32 1.29 17.27
CA ASP A 23 -26.20 2.18 18.03
C ASP A 23 -27.63 2.06 17.45
N PRO A 24 -28.62 1.67 18.28
CA PRO A 24 -30.01 1.55 17.81
C PRO A 24 -30.64 2.90 17.42
N ASN A 25 -30.02 4.03 17.81
CA ASN A 25 -30.48 5.36 17.44
C ASN A 25 -29.90 5.86 16.11
N ASP A 26 -28.94 5.16 15.52
CA ASP A 26 -28.42 5.51 14.21
C ASP A 26 -29.53 5.43 13.15
N GLU A 27 -29.55 6.41 12.26
CA GLU A 27 -30.47 6.41 11.13
C GLU A 27 -30.16 5.20 10.21
N PRO A 28 -31.17 4.36 9.88
CA PRO A 28 -30.93 3.17 9.06
C PRO A 28 -30.28 3.50 7.71
N ALA A 29 -29.35 2.67 7.26
CA ALA A 29 -28.63 2.85 6.00
C ALA A 29 -29.54 2.85 4.75
N SER A 30 -30.75 2.30 4.85
CA SER A 30 -31.76 2.40 3.77
C SER A 30 -32.11 3.85 3.45
N VAL A 31 -32.25 4.70 4.48
CA VAL A 31 -32.54 6.13 4.29
C VAL A 31 -31.35 6.85 3.61
N LEU A 32 -30.13 6.53 4.02
CA LEU A 32 -28.93 7.04 3.35
C LEU A 32 -28.88 6.60 1.88
N LEU A 33 -29.20 5.34 1.58
CA LEU A 33 -29.21 4.82 0.22
C LEU A 33 -30.27 5.52 -0.66
N GLU A 34 -31.44 5.82 -0.11
CA GLU A 34 -32.46 6.60 -0.81
C GLU A 34 -31.98 8.01 -1.15
N ARG A 35 -31.37 8.72 -0.19
CA ARG A 35 -30.74 10.04 -0.45
C ARG A 35 -29.66 9.98 -1.54
N ILE A 36 -28.84 8.94 -1.54
CA ILE A 36 -27.83 8.74 -2.59
C ILE A 36 -28.49 8.56 -3.96
N LYS A 37 -29.57 7.78 -4.05
CA LYS A 37 -30.32 7.58 -5.30
C LYS A 37 -30.93 8.87 -5.80
N GLU A 38 -31.59 9.63 -4.93
CA GLU A 38 -32.19 10.93 -5.27
C GLU A 38 -31.13 11.92 -5.78
N GLU A 39 -30.00 12.03 -5.09
CA GLU A 39 -28.91 12.89 -5.52
C GLU A 39 -28.32 12.44 -6.85
N LYS A 40 -28.16 11.14 -7.06
CA LYS A 40 -27.70 10.59 -8.34
C LYS A 40 -28.65 10.90 -9.48
N GLU A 41 -29.95 10.79 -9.26
CA GLU A 41 -30.97 11.16 -10.24
C GLU A 41 -30.96 12.67 -10.53
N ARG A 42 -30.77 13.50 -9.51
CA ARG A 42 -30.61 14.95 -9.67
C ARG A 42 -29.42 15.29 -10.57
N LEU A 43 -28.26 14.69 -10.30
CA LEU A 43 -27.03 14.90 -11.08
C LEU A 43 -27.19 14.41 -12.54
N ILE A 44 -27.97 13.34 -12.78
CA ILE A 44 -28.29 12.86 -14.13
C ILE A 44 -29.19 13.88 -14.85
N LYS A 45 -30.24 14.40 -14.18
CA LYS A 45 -31.15 15.41 -14.76
C LYS A 45 -30.40 16.71 -15.08
N GLU A 46 -29.44 17.09 -14.26
CA GLU A 46 -28.57 18.27 -14.50
C GLU A 46 -27.51 18.02 -15.58
N GLY A 47 -27.41 16.82 -16.14
CA GLY A 47 -26.41 16.47 -17.15
C GLY A 47 -24.97 16.35 -16.63
N LYS A 48 -24.77 16.39 -15.29
CA LYS A 48 -23.43 16.29 -14.66
C LYS A 48 -22.87 14.88 -14.71
N ILE A 49 -23.74 13.85 -14.68
CA ILE A 49 -23.34 12.45 -14.78
C ILE A 49 -24.18 11.73 -15.83
N LYS A 50 -23.59 10.73 -16.48
CA LYS A 50 -24.29 9.91 -17.47
C LYS A 50 -25.10 8.84 -16.77
N LYS A 51 -26.32 8.57 -17.29
CA LYS A 51 -27.14 7.46 -16.81
C LYS A 51 -26.40 6.12 -17.05
N SER A 52 -26.19 5.34 -16.00
CA SER A 52 -25.66 3.99 -16.13
C SER A 52 -26.66 3.11 -16.92
N LYS A 53 -26.15 2.28 -17.82
CA LYS A 53 -27.02 1.29 -18.50
C LYS A 53 -27.49 0.30 -17.44
N LYS A 54 -28.80 0.22 -17.20
CA LYS A 54 -29.40 -0.82 -16.35
C LYS A 54 -29.05 -2.19 -16.94
N THR A 55 -28.05 -2.84 -16.42
CA THR A 55 -27.79 -4.25 -16.67
C THR A 55 -28.52 -5.00 -15.56
N VAL A 56 -29.57 -5.73 -15.90
CA VAL A 56 -30.24 -6.63 -14.97
C VAL A 56 -29.21 -7.66 -14.53
N SER A 57 -28.84 -7.64 -13.26
CA SER A 57 -27.93 -8.63 -12.69
C SER A 57 -28.74 -9.78 -12.15
N SER A 58 -28.63 -10.94 -12.79
CA SER A 58 -29.18 -12.20 -12.29
C SER A 58 -28.24 -12.98 -11.36
N ASP A 59 -27.01 -12.51 -11.17
CA ASP A 59 -26.04 -13.16 -10.30
C ASP A 59 -25.89 -12.37 -9.00
N THR A 60 -26.88 -12.54 -8.13
CA THR A 60 -26.76 -12.18 -6.73
C THR A 60 -25.81 -13.20 -6.10
N TYR A 61 -24.53 -12.83 -5.89
CA TYR A 61 -23.74 -13.50 -4.89
C TYR A 61 -24.55 -13.41 -3.59
N HIS A 62 -24.95 -14.56 -3.06
CA HIS A 62 -25.66 -14.67 -1.79
C HIS A 62 -24.79 -14.20 -0.64
N TYR A 63 -24.64 -12.87 -0.49
CA TYR A 63 -24.50 -12.31 0.82
C TYR A 63 -25.87 -12.55 1.47
N GLU A 64 -26.00 -13.65 2.19
CA GLU A 64 -27.23 -13.94 2.89
C GLU A 64 -27.49 -12.75 3.82
N ASN A 65 -28.54 -11.98 3.55
CA ASN A 65 -29.03 -10.86 4.40
C ASN A 65 -29.19 -11.28 5.88
N LYS A 66 -29.17 -12.56 6.14
CA LYS A 66 -29.29 -13.22 7.43
C LYS A 66 -28.18 -12.86 8.45
N TYR A 67 -27.05 -12.29 7.98
CA TYR A 67 -25.90 -12.02 8.84
C TYR A 67 -25.51 -10.53 8.94
N LEU A 68 -26.29 -9.64 8.33
CA LEU A 68 -26.06 -8.20 8.47
C LEU A 68 -26.61 -7.67 9.79
N PRO A 69 -25.91 -6.73 10.45
CA PRO A 69 -26.44 -6.02 11.60
C PRO A 69 -27.74 -5.29 11.28
N LYS A 70 -28.56 -5.10 12.31
CA LYS A 70 -29.79 -4.29 12.18
C LYS A 70 -29.41 -2.85 11.79
N GLY A 71 -30.14 -2.27 10.84
CA GLY A 71 -29.89 -0.93 10.33
C GLY A 71 -28.92 -0.87 9.12
N TRP A 72 -28.23 -1.97 8.81
CA TRP A 72 -27.42 -2.07 7.59
C TRP A 72 -28.28 -2.42 6.38
N THR A 73 -27.78 -2.08 5.18
CA THR A 73 -28.37 -2.52 3.91
C THR A 73 -27.30 -2.99 2.95
N ILE A 74 -27.69 -3.72 1.92
CA ILE A 74 -26.78 -4.14 0.83
C ILE A 74 -27.09 -3.30 -0.40
N CYS A 75 -26.05 -2.83 -1.06
CA CYS A 75 -26.13 -2.17 -2.36
C CYS A 75 -24.94 -2.56 -3.24
N SER A 76 -24.96 -2.13 -4.48
CA SER A 76 -23.81 -2.27 -5.38
C SER A 76 -22.93 -1.01 -5.34
N LEU A 77 -21.69 -1.14 -5.76
CA LEU A 77 -20.79 -0.01 -5.92
C LEU A 77 -21.36 1.02 -6.90
N ASP A 78 -22.07 0.55 -7.96
CA ASP A 78 -22.75 1.43 -8.93
C ASP A 78 -23.91 2.23 -8.31
N ASP A 79 -24.51 1.79 -7.21
CA ASP A 79 -25.53 2.57 -6.51
C ASP A 79 -24.91 3.79 -5.80
N LEU A 80 -23.67 3.67 -5.30
CA LEU A 80 -23.02 4.64 -4.43
C LEU A 80 -22.13 5.65 -5.15
N ALA A 81 -21.66 5.33 -6.36
CA ALA A 81 -20.64 6.09 -7.03
C ALA A 81 -20.87 6.25 -8.53
N THR A 82 -20.12 7.15 -9.12
CA THR A 82 -19.94 7.30 -10.56
C THR A 82 -18.52 6.90 -10.94
N PHE A 83 -18.33 6.54 -12.21
CA PHE A 83 -17.07 5.99 -12.69
C PHE A 83 -16.55 6.79 -13.87
N GLY A 84 -15.24 6.97 -13.85
CA GLY A 84 -14.53 7.62 -14.94
C GLY A 84 -13.22 6.91 -15.27
N GLY A 85 -12.56 7.41 -16.29
CA GLY A 85 -11.23 6.96 -16.69
C GLY A 85 -10.46 8.11 -17.28
N GLY A 86 -9.23 7.83 -17.67
CA GLY A 86 -8.35 8.83 -18.24
C GLY A 86 -7.82 8.45 -19.60
N LYS A 87 -6.90 9.27 -20.04
CA LYS A 87 -6.19 9.15 -21.32
C LYS A 87 -4.71 9.43 -21.10
N THR A 88 -3.89 9.02 -22.06
CA THR A 88 -2.51 9.46 -22.16
C THR A 88 -2.43 10.56 -23.23
N PRO A 89 -2.04 11.79 -22.88
CA PRO A 89 -1.73 12.81 -23.87
C PRO A 89 -0.58 12.30 -24.76
N SER A 90 -0.56 12.72 -26.05
CA SER A 90 0.51 12.31 -26.97
C SER A 90 1.87 12.64 -26.37
N MET A 91 2.73 11.63 -26.24
CA MET A 91 4.09 11.78 -25.70
C MET A 91 4.99 12.61 -26.61
N ASP A 92 4.70 12.61 -27.92
CA ASP A 92 5.48 13.34 -28.94
C ASP A 92 5.16 14.84 -28.93
N ASN A 93 4.02 15.22 -28.35
CA ASN A 93 3.62 16.63 -28.28
C ASN A 93 4.18 17.28 -27.03
N ARG A 94 5.35 17.90 -27.15
CA ARG A 94 6.04 18.58 -26.04
C ARG A 94 5.20 19.66 -25.33
N LYS A 95 4.20 20.26 -26.00
CA LYS A 95 3.31 21.25 -25.39
C LYS A 95 2.50 20.68 -24.23
N TYR A 96 2.22 19.39 -24.23
CA TYR A 96 1.45 18.72 -23.16
C TYR A 96 2.28 18.44 -21.92
N TRP A 97 3.62 18.44 -22.02
CA TRP A 97 4.54 18.05 -20.97
C TRP A 97 5.43 19.19 -20.46
N ASN A 98 5.54 20.30 -21.23
CA ASN A 98 6.30 21.47 -20.83
C ASN A 98 5.46 22.36 -19.91
N ASN A 99 6.07 22.97 -18.88
CA ASN A 99 5.42 23.77 -17.85
C ASN A 99 4.26 23.02 -17.17
N ALA A 100 4.46 21.73 -16.97
CA ALA A 100 3.47 20.82 -16.42
C ALA A 100 3.26 21.08 -14.92
N LYS A 101 2.01 21.30 -14.52
CA LYS A 101 1.63 21.59 -13.12
C LYS A 101 0.48 20.71 -12.60
N HIS A 102 -0.30 20.11 -13.51
CA HIS A 102 -1.45 19.28 -13.15
C HIS A 102 -1.04 17.83 -12.99
N LEU A 103 -1.46 17.20 -11.91
CA LEU A 103 -1.14 15.81 -11.63
C LEU A 103 -1.73 14.88 -12.69
N TRP A 104 -0.92 13.94 -13.15
CA TRP A 104 -1.32 12.88 -14.07
C TRP A 104 -0.94 11.52 -13.48
N ILE A 105 -1.93 10.88 -12.88
CA ILE A 105 -1.76 9.64 -12.11
C ILE A 105 -1.70 8.43 -13.02
N THR A 106 -0.75 7.57 -12.76
CA THR A 106 -0.56 6.27 -13.42
C THR A 106 -0.51 5.14 -12.37
N SER A 107 -0.46 3.89 -12.82
CA SER A 107 -0.29 2.75 -11.91
C SER A 107 1.00 2.81 -11.06
N LYS A 108 2.01 3.58 -11.50
CA LYS A 108 3.29 3.77 -10.77
C LYS A 108 3.14 4.66 -9.54
N ASP A 109 2.13 5.53 -9.52
CA ASP A 109 1.85 6.45 -8.42
C ASP A 109 1.01 5.77 -7.32
N MET A 110 0.37 4.64 -7.63
CA MET A 110 -0.58 3.91 -6.76
C MET A 110 0.11 3.04 -5.69
N LYS A 111 1.13 3.58 -5.00
CA LYS A 111 1.90 2.86 -3.97
C LYS A 111 1.38 3.10 -2.56
N PHE A 112 0.67 4.19 -2.33
CA PHE A 112 0.18 4.63 -1.04
C PHE A 112 -1.34 4.72 -1.05
N ALA A 113 -1.94 4.71 0.14
CA ALA A 113 -3.38 4.87 0.32
C ALA A 113 -3.88 6.27 -0.09
N HIS A 114 -3.02 7.28 0.03
CA HIS A 114 -3.31 8.67 -0.27
C HIS A 114 -2.36 9.21 -1.34
N ILE A 115 -2.90 9.95 -2.29
CA ILE A 115 -2.14 10.53 -3.40
C ILE A 115 -2.31 12.06 -3.39
N ALA A 116 -1.22 12.74 -3.06
CA ALA A 116 -1.12 14.22 -3.08
C ALA A 116 -0.21 14.75 -4.19
N ASP A 117 0.58 13.88 -4.86
CA ASP A 117 1.48 14.24 -5.96
C ASP A 117 1.60 13.08 -6.96
N SER A 118 2.23 13.31 -8.10
CA SER A 118 2.44 12.32 -9.17
C SER A 118 3.85 12.42 -9.74
N LEU A 119 4.36 11.30 -10.25
CA LEU A 119 5.67 11.22 -10.92
C LEU A 119 5.73 12.09 -12.18
N LEU A 120 4.61 12.18 -12.90
CA LEU A 120 4.49 12.97 -14.12
C LEU A 120 3.33 13.96 -13.96
N LYS A 121 3.51 15.13 -14.55
CA LYS A 121 2.51 16.19 -14.60
C LYS A 121 2.24 16.56 -16.04
N ILE A 122 1.09 17.18 -16.30
CA ILE A 122 0.69 17.69 -17.61
C ILE A 122 0.45 19.19 -17.57
N SER A 123 0.56 19.83 -18.72
CA SER A 123 0.34 21.27 -18.87
C SER A 123 -1.15 21.61 -19.03
N ASP A 124 -1.47 22.91 -18.96
CA ASP A 124 -2.82 23.41 -19.25
C ASP A 124 -3.31 22.97 -20.66
N ALA A 125 -2.42 22.96 -21.65
CA ALA A 125 -2.76 22.55 -23.02
C ALA A 125 -3.22 21.08 -23.14
N ALA A 126 -2.87 20.24 -22.19
CA ALA A 126 -3.32 18.85 -22.16
C ALA A 126 -4.68 18.68 -21.46
N LEU A 127 -5.08 19.62 -20.59
CA LEU A 127 -6.31 19.51 -19.79
C LEU A 127 -7.59 19.47 -20.62
N ASP A 128 -7.63 20.15 -21.77
CA ASP A 128 -8.81 20.19 -22.65
C ASP A 128 -9.25 18.77 -23.09
N GLN A 129 -8.34 17.81 -23.04
CA GLN A 129 -8.60 16.42 -23.42
C GLN A 129 -8.78 15.49 -22.22
N MET A 130 -8.63 15.99 -21.00
CA MET A 130 -8.57 15.20 -19.78
C MET A 130 -9.81 15.43 -18.92
N THR A 131 -10.14 14.45 -18.11
CA THR A 131 -11.10 14.59 -17.03
C THR A 131 -10.34 14.84 -15.74
N ILE A 132 -10.69 15.93 -15.05
CA ILE A 132 -10.14 16.24 -13.73
C ILE A 132 -11.03 15.60 -12.68
N TYR A 133 -10.42 14.92 -11.73
CA TYR A 133 -11.06 14.30 -10.58
C TYR A 133 -10.67 15.05 -9.32
N GLY A 134 -11.64 15.37 -8.48
CA GLY A 134 -11.45 16.15 -7.27
C GLY A 134 -10.97 15.29 -6.09
N LYS A 135 -10.60 15.97 -5.00
CA LYS A 135 -10.26 15.39 -3.71
C LYS A 135 -11.36 14.41 -3.23
N GLY A 136 -10.96 13.30 -2.63
CA GLY A 136 -11.85 12.24 -2.15
C GLY A 136 -12.26 11.22 -3.22
N THR A 137 -11.88 11.43 -4.48
CA THR A 137 -12.07 10.42 -5.52
C THR A 137 -11.18 9.21 -5.25
N LEU A 138 -11.75 8.00 -5.29
CA LEU A 138 -10.99 6.77 -5.21
C LEU A 138 -10.42 6.42 -6.59
N LEU A 139 -9.16 6.06 -6.63
CA LEU A 139 -8.50 5.58 -7.84
C LEU A 139 -8.21 4.09 -7.71
N ILE A 140 -8.42 3.33 -8.78
CA ILE A 140 -8.06 1.91 -8.86
C ILE A 140 -7.28 1.63 -10.13
N VAL A 141 -6.33 0.71 -10.07
CA VAL A 141 -5.65 0.18 -11.26
C VAL A 141 -6.50 -0.92 -11.86
N THR A 142 -6.89 -0.77 -13.12
CA THR A 142 -7.72 -1.76 -13.83
C THR A 142 -6.98 -2.52 -14.90
N ARG A 143 -5.74 -2.13 -15.23
CA ARG A 143 -4.89 -2.82 -16.21
C ARG A 143 -3.42 -2.67 -15.83
N SER A 144 -2.79 -3.77 -15.41
CA SER A 144 -1.37 -3.81 -15.04
C SER A 144 -0.96 -5.23 -14.66
N GLY A 145 0.32 -5.60 -14.85
CA GLY A 145 0.87 -6.86 -14.34
C GLY A 145 0.85 -6.98 -12.81
N ILE A 146 0.70 -5.86 -12.07
CA ILE A 146 0.61 -5.88 -10.61
C ILE A 146 -0.66 -6.57 -10.11
N LEU A 147 -1.71 -6.66 -10.94
CA LEU A 147 -3.00 -7.28 -10.62
C LEU A 147 -2.90 -8.79 -10.37
N ARG A 148 -1.77 -9.42 -10.70
CA ARG A 148 -1.46 -10.80 -10.30
C ARG A 148 -1.27 -10.98 -8.80
N HIS A 149 -0.93 -9.92 -8.09
CA HIS A 149 -0.50 -9.98 -6.68
C HIS A 149 -1.26 -9.04 -5.75
N THR A 150 -1.73 -7.91 -6.25
CA THR A 150 -2.40 -6.88 -5.43
C THR A 150 -3.36 -6.06 -6.28
N PHE A 151 -4.37 -5.50 -5.63
CA PHE A 151 -5.33 -4.57 -6.23
C PHE A 151 -5.06 -3.16 -5.69
N PRO A 152 -4.29 -2.33 -6.44
CA PRO A 152 -3.98 -0.98 -6.00
C PRO A 152 -5.23 -0.10 -5.97
N ILE A 153 -5.48 0.50 -4.82
CA ILE A 153 -6.53 1.49 -4.60
C ILE A 153 -5.95 2.64 -3.76
N ALA A 154 -6.34 3.87 -4.09
CA ALA A 154 -5.92 5.07 -3.36
C ALA A 154 -7.01 6.13 -3.35
N ILE A 155 -6.90 7.08 -2.44
CA ILE A 155 -7.75 8.27 -2.30
C ILE A 155 -6.96 9.47 -2.82
N LEU A 156 -7.58 10.31 -3.65
CA LEU A 156 -7.01 11.59 -4.05
C LEU A 156 -7.12 12.61 -2.91
N ASP A 157 -6.00 13.20 -2.51
CA ASP A 157 -5.96 14.30 -1.54
C ASP A 157 -6.04 15.68 -2.22
N THR A 158 -5.88 15.74 -3.53
CA THR A 158 -5.98 16.94 -4.36
C THR A 158 -6.55 16.58 -5.73
N GLU A 159 -6.77 17.59 -6.58
CA GLU A 159 -7.24 17.38 -7.94
C GLU A 159 -6.17 16.72 -8.81
N ALA A 160 -6.60 15.75 -9.62
CA ALA A 160 -5.71 15.04 -10.54
C ALA A 160 -6.44 14.55 -11.81
N THR A 161 -5.66 14.30 -12.84
CA THR A 161 -6.06 13.52 -14.01
C THR A 161 -5.46 12.11 -13.92
N VAL A 162 -5.98 11.17 -14.69
CA VAL A 162 -5.48 9.77 -14.67
C VAL A 162 -5.20 9.27 -16.09
N ASN A 163 -4.36 8.25 -16.21
CA ASN A 163 -4.14 7.56 -17.47
C ASN A 163 -5.28 6.55 -17.78
N GLN A 164 -5.20 5.85 -18.91
CA GLN A 164 -6.22 4.87 -19.33
C GLN A 164 -6.26 3.60 -18.46
N ASP A 165 -5.20 3.26 -17.74
CA ASP A 165 -5.07 2.06 -16.93
C ASP A 165 -5.63 2.24 -15.51
N VAL A 166 -5.89 3.48 -15.12
CA VAL A 166 -6.48 3.90 -13.86
C VAL A 166 -7.93 4.31 -14.08
N LYS A 167 -8.81 3.87 -13.19
CA LYS A 167 -10.21 4.28 -13.12
C LYS A 167 -10.46 5.08 -11.86
N ALA A 168 -11.32 6.07 -12.00
CA ALA A 168 -11.78 6.92 -10.91
C ALA A 168 -13.18 6.50 -10.47
N ILE A 169 -13.41 6.49 -9.16
CA ILE A 169 -14.67 6.19 -8.50
C ILE A 169 -15.01 7.43 -7.66
N SER A 170 -15.96 8.22 -8.10
CA SER A 170 -16.41 9.41 -7.40
C SER A 170 -17.71 9.11 -6.67
N CYS A 171 -17.69 9.14 -5.35
CA CYS A 171 -18.88 8.90 -4.53
C CYS A 171 -19.93 10.00 -4.81
N VAL A 172 -21.19 9.60 -4.90
CA VAL A 172 -22.31 10.53 -5.07
C VAL A 172 -22.40 11.48 -3.87
N LEU A 173 -22.20 10.94 -2.65
CA LEU A 173 -22.00 11.72 -1.44
C LEU A 173 -20.54 11.60 -1.01
N SER A 174 -19.84 12.74 -0.97
CA SER A 174 -18.38 12.77 -0.76
C SER A 174 -17.92 12.14 0.55
N HIS A 175 -18.72 12.21 1.60
CA HIS A 175 -18.33 11.75 2.94
C HIS A 175 -18.26 10.22 3.14
N ILE A 176 -18.73 9.42 2.18
CA ILE A 176 -18.66 7.95 2.28
C ILE A 176 -17.38 7.36 1.65
N HIS A 177 -16.52 8.17 1.03
CA HIS A 177 -15.37 7.68 0.24
C HIS A 177 -14.37 6.86 1.07
N THR A 178 -14.05 7.27 2.29
CA THR A 178 -13.09 6.55 3.14
C THR A 178 -13.63 5.19 3.57
N TYR A 179 -14.92 5.11 3.95
CA TYR A 179 -15.55 3.82 4.23
C TYR A 179 -15.51 2.91 2.99
N LEU A 180 -15.87 3.45 1.83
CA LEU A 180 -15.87 2.71 0.57
C LEU A 180 -14.46 2.23 0.17
N TYR A 181 -13.43 3.04 0.42
CA TYR A 181 -12.04 2.63 0.28
C TYR A 181 -11.74 1.36 1.10
N TYR A 182 -12.12 1.33 2.37
CA TYR A 182 -11.88 0.17 3.24
C TYR A 182 -12.71 -1.04 2.85
N VAL A 183 -13.95 -0.86 2.38
CA VAL A 183 -14.78 -1.95 1.85
C VAL A 183 -14.13 -2.61 0.63
N ILE A 184 -13.64 -1.81 -0.32
CA ILE A 184 -12.97 -2.33 -1.51
C ILE A 184 -11.66 -3.02 -1.10
N LYS A 185 -10.91 -2.43 -0.18
CA LYS A 185 -9.66 -3.00 0.34
C LYS A 185 -9.88 -4.32 1.08
N ALA A 186 -10.94 -4.43 1.87
CA ALA A 186 -11.32 -5.67 2.54
C ALA A 186 -11.60 -6.81 1.55
N GLN A 187 -12.15 -6.49 0.38
CA GLN A 187 -12.53 -7.44 -0.66
C GLN A 187 -11.42 -7.69 -1.71
N GLU A 188 -10.20 -7.21 -1.49
CA GLU A 188 -9.08 -7.31 -2.44
C GLU A 188 -8.90 -8.72 -3.00
N GLN A 189 -8.94 -9.76 -2.15
CA GLN A 189 -8.76 -11.14 -2.57
C GLN A 189 -9.92 -11.64 -3.47
N VAL A 190 -11.15 -11.23 -3.14
CA VAL A 190 -12.34 -11.53 -3.95
C VAL A 190 -12.25 -10.83 -5.31
N ILE A 191 -11.83 -9.56 -5.31
CA ILE A 191 -11.68 -8.78 -6.55
C ILE A 191 -10.63 -9.43 -7.46
N LEU A 192 -9.47 -9.79 -6.92
CA LEU A 192 -8.40 -10.43 -7.69
C LEU A 192 -8.77 -11.83 -8.17
N LYS A 193 -9.65 -12.55 -7.48
CA LYS A 193 -10.09 -13.88 -7.88
C LYS A 193 -11.23 -13.85 -8.89
N ASP A 194 -12.29 -13.08 -8.59
CA ASP A 194 -13.58 -13.22 -9.26
C ASP A 194 -13.80 -12.17 -10.35
N TYR A 195 -13.05 -11.07 -10.33
CA TYR A 195 -13.16 -9.96 -11.29
C TYR A 195 -11.94 -9.83 -12.19
N HIS A 196 -10.93 -10.67 -11.99
CA HIS A 196 -9.71 -10.70 -12.79
C HIS A 196 -9.96 -11.29 -14.17
N LYS A 197 -9.29 -10.73 -15.17
CA LYS A 197 -9.21 -11.23 -16.54
C LYS A 197 -7.75 -11.41 -16.92
N ASP A 198 -7.36 -12.63 -17.19
CA ASP A 198 -6.02 -12.95 -17.69
C ASP A 198 -5.80 -12.29 -19.05
N GLY A 199 -4.68 -11.63 -19.19
CA GLY A 199 -4.23 -11.05 -20.44
C GLY A 199 -2.94 -11.71 -20.90
N THR A 200 -2.74 -11.83 -22.20
CA THR A 200 -1.50 -12.38 -22.77
C THR A 200 -0.26 -11.56 -22.38
N THR A 201 -0.41 -10.24 -22.27
CA THR A 201 0.69 -9.32 -21.94
C THR A 201 0.46 -8.63 -20.60
N VAL A 202 -0.77 -8.21 -20.31
CA VAL A 202 -1.13 -7.44 -19.13
C VAL A 202 -2.51 -7.85 -18.64
N ASP A 203 -2.61 -8.14 -17.36
CA ASP A 203 -3.85 -8.52 -16.72
C ASP A 203 -4.76 -7.31 -16.50
N SER A 204 -6.06 -7.57 -16.41
CA SER A 204 -7.06 -6.53 -16.24
C SER A 204 -8.18 -6.95 -15.28
N ILE A 205 -8.95 -5.97 -14.83
CA ILE A 205 -10.18 -6.18 -14.06
C ILE A 205 -11.39 -6.06 -14.99
N ASP A 206 -12.33 -6.99 -14.87
CA ASP A 206 -13.66 -6.85 -15.47
C ASP A 206 -14.40 -5.68 -14.80
N PHE A 207 -14.23 -4.51 -15.37
CA PHE A 207 -14.72 -3.28 -14.75
C PHE A 207 -16.26 -3.21 -14.70
N ASP A 208 -16.96 -3.80 -15.66
CA ASP A 208 -18.42 -3.82 -15.65
C ASP A 208 -18.96 -4.77 -14.58
N LYS A 209 -18.27 -5.87 -14.33
CA LYS A 209 -18.55 -6.75 -13.20
C LYS A 209 -18.19 -6.08 -11.88
N PHE A 210 -17.04 -5.38 -11.82
CA PHE A 210 -16.57 -4.68 -10.63
C PHE A 210 -17.54 -3.58 -10.14
N LYS A 211 -18.20 -2.85 -11.04
CA LYS A 211 -19.26 -1.90 -10.66
C LYS A 211 -20.39 -2.52 -9.85
N LYS A 212 -20.60 -3.83 -9.98
CA LYS A 212 -21.61 -4.59 -9.24
C LYS A 212 -21.07 -5.18 -7.94
N LEU A 213 -19.83 -4.82 -7.52
CA LEU A 213 -19.26 -5.23 -6.25
C LEU A 213 -20.27 -4.94 -5.13
N ILE A 214 -20.53 -5.94 -4.32
CA ILE A 214 -21.45 -5.85 -3.19
C ILE A 214 -20.82 -5.03 -2.08
N VAL A 215 -21.56 -4.02 -1.62
CA VAL A 215 -21.17 -3.13 -0.53
C VAL A 215 -22.16 -3.30 0.61
N PRO A 216 -21.75 -3.88 1.74
CA PRO A 216 -22.52 -3.78 2.98
C PRO A 216 -22.44 -2.33 3.47
N LEU A 217 -23.58 -1.67 3.54
CA LEU A 217 -23.69 -0.25 3.87
C LEU A 217 -24.27 -0.10 5.28
N PRO A 218 -23.48 0.38 6.27
CA PRO A 218 -23.95 0.75 7.60
C PRO A 218 -24.61 2.13 7.62
N PRO A 219 -25.32 2.47 8.71
CA PRO A 219 -25.67 3.84 9.04
C PRO A 219 -24.48 4.78 8.91
N LEU A 220 -24.72 6.02 8.47
CA LEU A 220 -23.62 6.97 8.21
C LEU A 220 -22.75 7.22 9.46
N SER A 221 -23.36 7.38 10.64
CA SER A 221 -22.65 7.57 11.90
C SER A 221 -21.76 6.36 12.23
N GLU A 222 -22.24 5.15 11.94
CA GLU A 222 -21.48 3.92 12.14
C GLU A 222 -20.32 3.82 11.13
N GLN A 223 -20.47 4.30 9.89
CA GLN A 223 -19.35 4.37 8.93
C GLN A 223 -18.18 5.17 9.48
N TYR A 224 -18.44 6.32 10.12
CA TYR A 224 -17.39 7.13 10.75
C TYR A 224 -16.70 6.39 11.89
N ARG A 225 -17.48 5.75 12.79
CA ARG A 225 -16.90 4.96 13.89
C ARG A 225 -16.05 3.79 13.38
N ILE A 226 -16.50 3.11 12.31
CA ILE A 226 -15.75 2.02 11.67
C ILE A 226 -14.42 2.54 11.10
N VAL A 227 -14.44 3.66 10.39
CA VAL A 227 -13.24 4.27 9.80
C VAL A 227 -12.24 4.65 10.89
N GLU A 228 -12.69 5.36 11.92
CA GLU A 228 -11.86 5.77 13.06
C GLU A 228 -11.21 4.55 13.75
N GLU A 229 -11.97 3.50 13.98
CA GLU A 229 -11.47 2.28 14.63
C GLU A 229 -10.47 1.52 13.75
N ILE A 230 -10.69 1.45 12.42
CA ILE A 230 -9.73 0.86 11.48
C ILE A 230 -8.41 1.66 11.52
N GLU A 231 -8.48 2.98 11.44
CA GLU A 231 -7.31 3.86 11.45
C GLU A 231 -6.55 3.76 12.76
N HIS A 232 -7.25 3.69 13.88
CA HIS A 232 -6.65 3.44 15.20
C HIS A 232 -5.85 2.12 15.23
N TRP A 233 -6.47 1.01 14.83
CA TRP A 233 -5.79 -0.29 14.79
C TRP A 233 -4.62 -0.31 13.81
N PHE A 234 -4.75 0.34 12.66
CA PHE A 234 -3.68 0.40 11.68
C PHE A 234 -2.49 1.19 12.20
N ALA A 235 -2.73 2.31 12.90
CA ALA A 235 -1.66 3.08 13.54
C ALA A 235 -0.91 2.25 14.60
N LEU A 236 -1.60 1.44 15.40
CA LEU A 236 -0.97 0.53 16.35
C LEU A 236 -0.12 -0.55 15.65
N ILE A 237 -0.61 -1.08 14.53
CA ILE A 237 0.15 -2.05 13.73
C ILE A 237 1.40 -1.41 13.14
N ASP A 238 1.32 -0.16 12.64
CA ASP A 238 2.47 0.58 12.11
C ASP A 238 3.54 0.78 13.19
N GLN A 239 3.15 1.13 14.42
CA GLN A 239 4.07 1.25 15.55
C GLN A 239 4.80 -0.07 15.85
N ILE A 240 4.09 -1.20 15.79
CA ILE A 240 4.69 -2.53 15.98
C ILE A 240 5.68 -2.85 14.85
N GLU A 241 5.34 -2.52 13.60
CA GLU A 241 6.22 -2.74 12.44
C GLU A 241 7.48 -1.88 12.54
N GLN A 242 7.34 -0.62 12.94
CA GLN A 242 8.47 0.29 13.15
C GLN A 242 9.38 -0.23 14.27
N GLY A 243 8.82 -0.60 15.43
CA GLY A 243 9.60 -1.14 16.55
C GLY A 243 10.39 -2.41 16.20
N LYS A 244 9.85 -3.28 15.33
CA LYS A 244 10.59 -4.44 14.82
C LYS A 244 11.77 -4.03 13.93
N THR A 245 11.58 -3.05 13.07
CA THR A 245 12.63 -2.56 12.18
C THR A 245 13.76 -1.92 12.99
N ASP A 246 13.43 -1.11 14.00
CA ASP A 246 14.39 -0.48 14.89
C ASP A 246 15.19 -1.51 15.69
N LEU A 247 14.51 -2.56 16.22
CA LEU A 247 15.17 -3.66 16.93
C LEU A 247 16.15 -4.40 16.01
N GLN A 248 15.75 -4.72 14.77
CA GLN A 248 16.63 -5.38 13.81
C GLN A 248 17.87 -4.53 13.48
N THR A 249 17.69 -3.23 13.32
CA THR A 249 18.78 -2.28 13.09
C THR A 249 19.73 -2.24 14.27
N THR A 250 19.19 -2.14 15.50
CA THR A 250 19.98 -2.17 16.74
C THR A 250 20.78 -3.45 16.90
N ILE A 251 20.15 -4.63 16.64
CA ILE A 251 20.84 -5.92 16.68
C ILE A 251 21.99 -5.95 15.66
N LYS A 252 21.79 -5.45 14.44
CA LYS A 252 22.84 -5.37 13.42
C LYS A 252 24.02 -4.50 13.87
N GLN A 253 23.73 -3.34 14.45
CA GLN A 253 24.74 -2.44 14.99
C GLN A 253 25.54 -3.07 16.13
N ILE A 254 24.84 -3.73 17.10
CA ILE A 254 25.48 -4.41 18.23
C ILE A 254 26.38 -5.56 17.71
N LYS A 255 25.91 -6.38 16.77
CA LYS A 255 26.72 -7.44 16.16
C LYS A 255 27.98 -6.87 15.49
N GLY A 256 27.83 -5.78 14.73
CA GLY A 256 28.98 -5.11 14.11
C GLY A 256 29.99 -4.61 15.14
N LYS A 257 29.53 -4.00 16.22
CA LYS A 257 30.40 -3.51 17.31
C LYS A 257 31.10 -4.65 18.05
N ILE A 258 30.42 -5.75 18.30
CA ILE A 258 31.02 -6.95 18.92
C ILE A 258 32.14 -7.50 18.03
N LEU A 259 31.90 -7.65 16.73
CA LEU A 259 32.90 -8.10 15.78
C LEU A 259 34.09 -7.14 15.71
N ASP A 260 33.83 -5.84 15.68
CA ASP A 260 34.89 -4.82 15.68
C ASP A 260 35.75 -4.92 16.95
N LEU A 261 35.15 -5.05 18.13
CA LEU A 261 35.86 -5.25 19.37
C LEU A 261 36.68 -6.56 19.37
N ALA A 262 36.11 -7.63 18.80
CA ALA A 262 36.78 -8.93 18.72
C ALA A 262 38.04 -8.87 17.85
N ILE A 263 37.96 -8.31 16.64
CA ILE A 263 39.12 -8.24 15.72
C ILE A 263 40.20 -7.28 16.20
N HIS A 264 39.87 -6.30 17.05
CA HIS A 264 40.81 -5.42 17.69
C HIS A 264 41.37 -5.97 19.02
N GLY A 265 40.96 -7.19 19.41
CA GLY A 265 41.38 -7.78 20.69
C GLY A 265 40.86 -7.06 21.93
N LYS A 266 39.75 -6.31 21.80
CA LYS A 266 39.14 -5.49 22.86
C LYS A 266 37.90 -6.12 23.46
N LEU A 267 37.44 -7.29 22.94
CA LEU A 267 36.21 -7.94 23.38
C LEU A 267 36.41 -8.61 24.77
N VAL A 268 37.58 -9.17 25.01
CA VAL A 268 37.99 -9.76 26.28
C VAL A 268 39.28 -9.15 26.75
N PRO A 269 39.56 -9.09 28.09
CA PRO A 269 40.84 -8.66 28.61
C PRO A 269 41.98 -9.54 28.09
N GLN A 270 43.07 -8.91 27.68
CA GLN A 270 44.28 -9.66 27.31
C GLN A 270 44.94 -10.23 28.56
N ASN A 271 45.30 -11.54 28.55
CA ASN A 271 46.05 -12.16 29.61
C ASN A 271 47.56 -12.07 29.27
N PRO A 272 48.38 -11.45 30.12
CA PRO A 272 49.81 -11.31 29.86
C PRO A 272 50.57 -12.62 29.90
N ASN A 273 49.99 -13.72 30.45
CA ASN A 273 50.55 -15.04 30.50
C ASN A 273 50.20 -15.92 29.29
N ASP A 274 49.35 -15.40 28.36
CA ASP A 274 49.05 -16.12 27.15
C ASP A 274 50.27 -16.17 26.22
N GLU A 275 50.46 -17.34 25.59
CA GLU A 275 51.55 -17.49 24.60
C GLU A 275 51.29 -16.54 23.42
N PRO A 276 52.29 -15.76 23.00
CA PRO A 276 52.20 -14.91 21.82
C PRO A 276 51.85 -15.70 20.55
N ALA A 277 50.95 -15.20 19.71
CA ALA A 277 50.49 -15.88 18.50
C ALA A 277 51.64 -16.24 17.54
N ILE A 278 52.75 -15.47 17.56
CA ILE A 278 53.91 -15.74 16.74
C ILE A 278 54.58 -17.08 17.10
N GLU A 279 54.60 -17.46 18.38
CA GLU A 279 55.19 -18.74 18.82
C GLU A 279 54.34 -19.94 18.35
N LEU A 280 53.02 -19.80 18.40
CA LEU A 280 52.12 -20.79 17.85
C LEU A 280 52.32 -20.94 16.33
N LEU A 281 52.38 -19.84 15.61
CA LEU A 281 52.54 -19.85 14.14
C LEU A 281 53.90 -20.44 13.70
N LYS A 282 54.96 -20.18 14.41
CA LYS A 282 56.29 -20.79 14.15
C LYS A 282 56.30 -22.32 14.41
N ARG A 283 55.47 -22.81 15.34
CA ARG A 283 55.33 -24.28 15.54
C ARG A 283 54.58 -24.95 14.39
N ILE A 284 53.61 -24.24 13.79
CA ILE A 284 52.85 -24.73 12.64
C ILE A 284 53.69 -24.61 11.35
N ASN A 285 54.33 -23.49 11.16
CA ASN A 285 55.18 -23.17 10.01
C ASN A 285 56.48 -22.53 10.50
N PRO A 286 57.61 -23.30 10.57
CA PRO A 286 58.89 -22.82 11.07
C PRO A 286 59.44 -21.59 10.32
N ASP A 287 59.10 -21.46 9.03
CA ASP A 287 59.54 -20.33 8.15
C ASP A 287 58.56 -19.18 8.18
N PHE A 288 57.59 -19.18 9.11
CA PHE A 288 56.58 -18.13 9.22
C PHE A 288 57.25 -16.78 9.48
N THR A 289 56.89 -15.80 8.64
CA THR A 289 57.17 -14.37 8.82
C THR A 289 55.89 -13.57 8.93
N PRO A 290 55.76 -12.64 9.90
CA PRO A 290 54.56 -11.82 10.02
C PRO A 290 54.24 -11.07 8.71
N CYS A 291 52.96 -10.97 8.35
CA CYS A 291 52.53 -10.17 7.21
C CYS A 291 52.69 -8.69 7.51
N ASP A 292 53.39 -8.00 6.62
CA ASP A 292 53.44 -6.55 6.59
C ASP A 292 52.40 -5.90 5.66
N ASN A 293 51.47 -6.71 5.14
CA ASN A 293 50.47 -6.33 4.16
C ASN A 293 50.97 -5.83 2.80
N GLY A 294 52.18 -6.18 2.37
CA GLY A 294 52.75 -6.15 1.01
C GLY A 294 52.31 -5.11 -0.05
N HIS A 295 51.31 -4.30 0.24
CA HIS A 295 50.73 -3.36 -0.75
C HIS A 295 50.70 -1.88 -0.33
N SER A 296 50.96 -1.52 0.96
CA SER A 296 50.92 -0.10 1.35
C SER A 296 51.67 0.26 2.63
N GLY A 297 52.34 -0.68 3.29
CA GLY A 297 53.05 -0.41 4.55
C GLY A 297 52.19 0.04 5.73
N LYS A 298 50.84 -0.04 5.62
CA LYS A 298 49.91 0.24 6.72
C LYS A 298 49.04 -0.97 6.98
N LEU A 299 49.10 -1.47 8.21
CA LEU A 299 48.13 -2.48 8.70
C LEU A 299 46.74 -1.89 8.74
N PRO A 300 45.67 -2.67 8.52
CA PRO A 300 44.28 -2.18 8.49
C PRO A 300 43.88 -1.47 9.78
N TYR A 301 44.33 -1.98 10.94
CA TYR A 301 44.06 -1.44 12.27
C TYR A 301 45.09 -1.99 13.28
N GLU A 302 45.13 -1.40 14.47
CA GLU A 302 45.99 -1.86 15.57
C GLU A 302 45.40 -3.10 16.23
N ILE A 303 46.25 -4.08 16.54
CA ILE A 303 45.91 -5.32 17.27
C ILE A 303 46.75 -5.39 18.56
N PRO A 304 46.36 -6.23 19.54
CA PRO A 304 47.14 -6.47 20.77
C PRO A 304 48.55 -6.90 20.46
N LYS A 305 49.50 -6.59 21.37
CA LYS A 305 50.93 -6.90 21.20
C LYS A 305 51.23 -8.41 21.12
N THR A 306 50.34 -9.26 21.67
CA THR A 306 50.46 -10.71 21.62
C THR A 306 49.92 -11.31 20.33
N TRP A 307 49.23 -10.51 19.52
CA TRP A 307 48.66 -10.93 18.23
C TRP A 307 49.61 -10.63 17.08
N VAL A 308 49.47 -11.34 15.97
CA VAL A 308 50.28 -11.12 14.77
C VAL A 308 49.38 -11.20 13.51
N TRP A 309 49.70 -10.38 12.55
CA TRP A 309 49.06 -10.47 11.24
C TRP A 309 49.67 -11.62 10.43
N CYS A 310 48.82 -12.45 9.85
CA CYS A 310 49.21 -13.54 8.95
C CYS A 310 48.30 -13.60 7.72
N SER A 311 48.79 -14.12 6.61
CA SER A 311 47.99 -14.40 5.43
C SER A 311 47.29 -15.75 5.60
N HIS A 312 46.18 -15.94 4.88
CA HIS A 312 45.45 -17.21 4.86
C HIS A 312 46.33 -18.39 4.40
N ASN A 313 47.33 -18.12 3.53
CA ASN A 313 48.25 -19.13 3.03
C ASN A 313 49.44 -19.39 3.98
N SER A 314 49.55 -18.67 5.09
CA SER A 314 50.64 -18.81 6.07
C SER A 314 50.29 -19.79 7.20
N ILE A 315 49.06 -20.26 7.25
CA ILE A 315 48.50 -21.22 8.21
C ILE A 315 48.09 -22.45 7.43
#